data_218d8ac666fdf0d29c533c6b3a57f229
#
_entry.id   218d8ac666fdf0d29c533c6b3a57f229
#
_cell.length_a   1.000
_cell.length_b   1.000
_cell.length_c   1.000
_cell.angle_alpha   90.00
_cell.angle_beta   90.00
_cell.angle_gamma   90.00
#
_symmetry.space_group_name_H-M   'P 1'
#
loop_
_entity.id
_entity.type
_entity.pdbx_description
1 polymer ?
#
loop_
_entity_poly.entity_id
_entity_poly.type
_entity_poly.pdbx_seq_one_letter_code
_entity_poly.pdbx_strand_id
1 'polypeptide(L)'
;AGYDQLQYSRGEIKFIYSLKGFNIQRFTGDTALEEMFKLRTRWGTPCVAHLSTHSFTLDATNSPFSKYFSDKELAYKTTGLMFTGASHTLQGYEMPYEMNDGLLYAEEIALYDFSYIDLLVLSACGTALGTVTNDGVYGIQSAFKEAGAKTIVSTLWSINDRAAAEFMKIFYTYMIDGD
;
A
#
# COMPACT_ATOMS: atom_id res chain seq x y z
N ALA A 1 -3.91 -19.86 -2.79
CA ALA A 1 -3.87 -19.15 -4.07
C ALA A 1 -2.64 -18.25 -4.04
N GLY A 2 -1.70 -18.45 -4.99
CA GLY A 2 -0.54 -17.58 -5.09
C GLY A 2 -0.94 -16.25 -5.72
N TYR A 3 -0.33 -15.16 -5.28
CA TYR A 3 -0.48 -13.86 -5.95
C TYR A 3 0.44 -13.84 -7.17
N ASP A 4 -0.13 -13.56 -8.35
CA ASP A 4 0.65 -13.46 -9.59
C ASP A 4 1.53 -12.20 -9.56
N GLN A 5 2.70 -12.28 -10.19
CA GLN A 5 3.57 -11.12 -10.33
C GLN A 5 2.86 -10.01 -11.13
N LEU A 6 2.87 -8.78 -10.61
CA LEU A 6 2.39 -7.59 -11.33
C LEU A 6 3.32 -7.30 -12.51
N GLN A 7 2.96 -7.75 -13.70
CA GLN A 7 3.84 -7.71 -14.88
C GLN A 7 4.14 -6.30 -15.36
N TYR A 8 3.18 -5.39 -15.24
CA TYR A 8 3.28 -4.00 -15.71
C TYR A 8 3.83 -3.04 -14.65
N SER A 9 3.76 -3.39 -13.38
CA SER A 9 4.32 -2.64 -12.26
C SER A 9 5.82 -2.32 -12.44
N ARG A 10 6.59 -3.26 -13.00
CA ARG A 10 8.01 -3.00 -13.33
C ARG A 10 8.19 -1.87 -14.36
N GLY A 11 7.30 -1.79 -15.35
CA GLY A 11 7.30 -0.74 -16.37
C GLY A 11 6.90 0.62 -15.78
N GLU A 12 5.91 0.63 -14.91
CA GLU A 12 5.44 1.79 -14.16
C GLU A 12 6.57 2.37 -13.30
N ILE A 13 7.17 1.56 -12.45
CA ILE A 13 8.29 1.98 -11.58
C ILE A 13 9.51 2.44 -12.40
N LYS A 14 9.81 1.78 -13.52
CA LYS A 14 10.89 2.19 -14.42
C LYS A 14 10.61 3.56 -15.03
N PHE A 15 9.37 3.83 -15.43
CA PHE A 15 8.96 5.13 -15.94
C PHE A 15 9.11 6.21 -14.87
N ILE A 16 8.54 6.00 -13.67
CA ILE A 16 8.65 6.95 -12.56
C ILE A 16 10.13 7.24 -12.24
N TYR A 17 10.97 6.20 -12.20
CA TYR A 17 12.41 6.36 -11.93
C TYR A 17 13.15 7.15 -13.02
N SER A 18 12.61 7.25 -14.23
CA SER A 18 13.19 8.03 -15.33
C SER A 18 12.83 9.52 -15.31
N LEU A 19 11.91 9.95 -14.42
CA LEU A 19 11.48 11.33 -14.30
C LEU A 19 12.63 12.22 -13.81
N LYS A 20 12.80 13.36 -14.47
CA LYS A 20 13.88 14.31 -14.16
C LYS A 20 13.41 15.34 -13.12
N GLY A 21 14.35 15.88 -12.35
CA GLY A 21 14.06 16.92 -11.37
C GLY A 21 13.67 16.39 -9.97
N PHE A 22 13.63 15.08 -9.79
CA PHE A 22 13.29 14.43 -8.52
C PHE A 22 14.45 13.59 -7.99
N ASN A 23 14.62 13.58 -6.68
CA ASN A 23 15.50 12.63 -6.00
C ASN A 23 14.70 11.36 -5.69
N ILE A 24 14.74 10.38 -6.60
CA ILE A 24 13.92 9.17 -6.52
C ILE A 24 14.71 8.03 -5.89
N GLN A 25 14.20 7.50 -4.79
CA GLN A 25 14.66 6.25 -4.20
C GLN A 25 13.70 5.13 -4.62
N ARG A 26 14.28 4.01 -5.06
CA ARG A 26 13.50 2.88 -5.57
C ARG A 26 13.83 1.61 -4.81
N PHE A 27 12.79 0.92 -4.37
CA PHE A 27 12.84 -0.39 -3.73
C PHE A 27 12.01 -1.38 -4.55
N THR A 28 12.61 -2.45 -5.02
CA THR A 28 11.93 -3.46 -5.87
C THR A 28 12.50 -4.84 -5.61
N GLY A 29 11.69 -5.89 -5.82
CA GLY A 29 12.10 -7.26 -5.55
C GLY A 29 12.59 -7.40 -4.10
N ASP A 30 13.71 -8.03 -3.87
CA ASP A 30 14.24 -8.33 -2.53
C ASP A 30 14.52 -7.09 -1.66
N THR A 31 14.52 -5.90 -2.25
CA THR A 31 14.70 -4.63 -1.51
C THR A 31 13.39 -3.94 -1.13
N ALA A 32 12.25 -4.42 -1.64
CA ALA A 32 10.93 -3.89 -1.32
C ALA A 32 10.42 -4.47 0.01
N LEU A 33 11.21 -4.26 1.06
CA LEU A 33 10.93 -4.76 2.40
C LEU A 33 10.02 -3.80 3.17
N GLU A 34 9.17 -4.35 3.99
CA GLU A 34 8.28 -3.62 4.88
C GLU A 34 9.05 -2.70 5.84
N GLU A 35 10.18 -3.18 6.39
CA GLU A 35 11.07 -2.39 7.25
C GLU A 35 11.62 -1.17 6.53
N MET A 36 11.99 -1.32 5.26
CA MET A 36 12.50 -0.21 4.47
C MET A 36 11.44 0.88 4.28
N PHE A 37 10.19 0.49 4.07
CA PHE A 37 9.08 1.42 4.04
C PHE A 37 8.89 2.10 5.42
N LYS A 38 8.78 1.33 6.50
CA LYS A 38 8.61 1.84 7.86
C LYS A 38 9.76 2.76 8.31
N LEU A 39 11.01 2.43 7.96
CA LEU A 39 12.18 3.25 8.29
C LEU A 39 12.20 4.58 7.54
N ARG A 40 11.87 4.57 6.24
CA ARG A 40 11.88 5.79 5.41
C ARG A 40 10.82 6.79 5.84
N THR A 41 9.71 6.30 6.35
CA THR A 41 8.63 7.14 6.85
C THR A 41 8.98 7.91 8.13
N ARG A 42 10.03 7.55 8.85
CA ARG A 42 10.48 8.26 10.07
C ARG A 42 11.30 9.53 9.82
N TRP A 43 11.70 9.83 8.58
CA TRP A 43 12.68 10.87 8.29
C TRP A 43 12.08 12.26 7.99
N GLY A 44 10.76 12.38 7.97
CA GLY A 44 10.03 13.66 8.07
C GLY A 44 10.27 14.67 6.94
N THR A 45 10.82 14.26 5.80
CA THR A 45 10.99 15.15 4.63
C THR A 45 9.75 15.07 3.75
N PRO A 46 9.15 16.20 3.35
CA PRO A 46 8.02 16.20 2.41
C PRO A 46 8.34 15.37 1.17
N CYS A 47 7.46 14.44 0.84
CA CYS A 47 7.72 13.51 -0.24
C CYS A 47 6.45 13.02 -0.93
N VAL A 48 6.66 12.47 -2.13
CA VAL A 48 5.69 11.63 -2.84
C VAL A 48 6.07 10.17 -2.59
N ALA A 49 5.17 9.38 -2.06
CA ALA A 49 5.32 7.95 -1.91
C ALA A 49 4.46 7.22 -2.94
N HIS A 50 5.07 6.32 -3.71
CA HIS A 50 4.37 5.50 -4.70
C HIS A 50 4.54 4.02 -4.37
N LEU A 51 3.43 3.35 -4.07
CA LEU A 51 3.37 1.94 -3.73
C LEU A 51 2.67 1.16 -4.83
N SER A 52 3.44 0.39 -5.60
CA SER A 52 2.93 -0.52 -6.64
C SER A 52 3.11 -1.96 -6.15
N THR A 53 2.08 -2.49 -5.50
CA THR A 53 2.13 -3.80 -4.84
C THR A 53 0.74 -4.45 -4.80
N HIS A 54 0.63 -5.64 -4.21
CA HIS A 54 -0.66 -6.25 -3.90
C HIS A 54 -1.22 -5.74 -2.58
N SER A 55 -2.54 -5.66 -2.51
CA SER A 55 -3.27 -5.57 -1.25
C SER A 55 -3.88 -6.92 -0.91
N PHE A 56 -4.19 -7.13 0.36
CA PHE A 56 -4.91 -8.30 0.83
C PHE A 56 -6.07 -7.91 1.72
N THR A 57 -7.07 -8.79 1.76
CA THR A 57 -8.16 -8.74 2.75
C THR A 57 -8.37 -10.17 3.25
N LEU A 58 -8.26 -10.35 4.56
CA LEU A 58 -8.50 -11.63 5.22
C LEU A 58 -9.98 -11.77 5.58
N ASP A 59 -10.55 -12.92 5.33
CA ASP A 59 -11.93 -13.22 5.75
C ASP A 59 -11.96 -13.51 7.25
N ALA A 60 -12.51 -12.58 8.00
CA ALA A 60 -12.71 -12.73 9.44
C ALA A 60 -14.17 -12.96 9.83
N THR A 61 -15.08 -13.15 8.88
CA THR A 61 -16.52 -13.32 9.15
C THR A 61 -16.81 -14.52 10.03
N ASN A 62 -16.01 -15.58 9.92
CA ASN A 62 -16.13 -16.81 10.71
C ASN A 62 -15.23 -16.82 11.97
N SER A 63 -14.52 -15.74 12.26
CA SER A 63 -13.69 -15.67 13.45
C SER A 63 -14.57 -15.54 14.70
N PRO A 64 -14.37 -16.39 15.74
CA PRO A 64 -15.12 -16.27 16.99
C PRO A 64 -14.85 -14.94 17.72
N PHE A 65 -13.77 -14.26 17.34
CA PHE A 65 -13.38 -12.98 17.93
C PHE A 65 -13.95 -11.77 17.20
N SER A 66 -14.48 -11.91 15.97
CA SER A 66 -15.01 -10.79 15.17
C SER A 66 -16.05 -9.96 15.93
N LYS A 67 -16.89 -10.60 16.71
CA LYS A 67 -17.94 -9.96 17.54
C LYS A 67 -17.43 -9.00 18.62
N TYR A 68 -16.15 -9.03 18.95
CA TYR A 68 -15.54 -8.16 19.97
C TYR A 68 -14.93 -6.90 19.40
N PHE A 69 -14.87 -6.77 18.05
CA PHE A 69 -14.30 -5.63 17.35
C PHE A 69 -15.41 -4.85 16.64
N SER A 70 -15.25 -3.53 16.59
CA SER A 70 -16.03 -2.69 15.68
C SER A 70 -15.68 -3.00 14.23
N ASP A 71 -16.53 -2.61 13.29
CA ASP A 71 -16.28 -2.80 11.85
C ASP A 71 -14.98 -2.13 11.41
N LYS A 72 -14.64 -0.96 11.96
CA LYS A 72 -13.37 -0.26 11.73
C LYS A 72 -12.17 -1.09 12.20
N GLU A 73 -12.19 -1.54 13.44
CA GLU A 73 -11.11 -2.35 14.01
C GLU A 73 -10.92 -3.64 13.23
N LEU A 74 -12.02 -4.30 12.86
CA LEU A 74 -11.97 -5.52 12.08
C LEU A 74 -11.37 -5.26 10.69
N ALA A 75 -11.78 -4.19 10.00
CA ALA A 75 -11.22 -3.79 8.72
C ALA A 75 -9.71 -3.51 8.83
N TYR A 76 -9.27 -2.83 9.88
CA TYR A 76 -7.86 -2.50 10.09
C TYR A 76 -7.00 -3.75 10.39
N LYS A 77 -7.57 -4.74 11.06
CA LYS A 77 -6.89 -6.01 11.38
C LYS A 77 -6.88 -7.02 10.23
N THR A 78 -7.70 -6.82 9.21
CA THR A 78 -7.88 -7.80 8.12
C THR A 78 -7.42 -7.31 6.76
N THR A 79 -7.09 -6.02 6.60
CA THR A 79 -6.63 -5.46 5.33
C THR A 79 -5.20 -4.94 5.43
N GLY A 80 -4.45 -5.02 4.34
CA GLY A 80 -3.08 -4.54 4.32
C GLY A 80 -2.43 -4.59 2.95
N LEU A 81 -1.16 -4.21 2.91
CA LEU A 81 -0.28 -4.22 1.74
C LEU A 81 0.75 -5.34 1.86
N MET A 82 1.12 -5.91 0.72
CA MET A 82 2.10 -6.98 0.62
C MET A 82 3.47 -6.43 0.23
N PHE A 83 4.47 -6.75 1.03
CA PHE A 83 5.88 -6.50 0.75
C PHE A 83 6.62 -7.80 0.48
N THR A 84 7.92 -7.72 0.23
CA THR A 84 8.77 -8.91 0.05
C THR A 84 8.72 -9.76 1.32
N GLY A 85 8.51 -11.05 1.14
CA GLY A 85 8.29 -12.00 2.25
C GLY A 85 6.83 -12.39 2.47
N ALA A 86 5.86 -11.52 2.16
CA ALA A 86 4.43 -11.73 2.41
C ALA A 86 3.90 -13.09 1.93
N SER A 87 4.34 -13.56 0.76
CA SER A 87 3.91 -14.86 0.22
C SER A 87 4.38 -16.04 1.08
N HIS A 88 5.56 -15.93 1.71
CA HIS A 88 6.08 -16.94 2.63
C HIS A 88 5.23 -16.98 3.90
N THR A 89 4.97 -15.82 4.49
CA THR A 89 4.12 -15.69 5.69
C THR A 89 2.72 -16.25 5.44
N LEU A 90 2.10 -15.92 4.31
CA LEU A 90 0.76 -16.42 3.94
C LEU A 90 0.73 -17.94 3.69
N GLN A 91 1.86 -18.56 3.39
CA GLN A 91 2.01 -20.01 3.27
C GLN A 91 2.35 -20.69 4.60
N GLY A 92 2.47 -19.94 5.68
CA GLY A 92 2.77 -20.44 7.03
C GLY A 92 4.26 -20.70 7.28
N TYR A 93 5.16 -20.15 6.45
CA TYR A 93 6.59 -20.20 6.72
C TYR A 93 6.99 -19.11 7.70
N GLU A 94 7.83 -19.45 8.68
CA GLU A 94 8.40 -18.47 9.59
C GLU A 94 9.44 -17.61 8.86
N MET A 95 9.32 -16.30 9.05
CA MET A 95 10.33 -15.36 8.57
C MET A 95 11.53 -15.33 9.54
N PRO A 96 12.75 -15.06 9.07
CA PRO A 96 13.89 -14.85 9.95
C PRO A 96 13.57 -13.80 11.01
N TYR A 97 14.01 -14.00 12.25
CA TYR A 97 13.67 -13.19 13.43
C TYR A 97 13.88 -11.67 13.27
N GLU A 98 14.77 -11.26 12.37
CA GLU A 98 15.11 -9.86 12.13
C GLU A 98 14.31 -9.21 10.98
N MET A 99 13.40 -9.96 10.33
CA MET A 99 12.61 -9.48 9.21
C MET A 99 11.14 -9.40 9.59
N ASN A 100 10.47 -8.29 9.22
CA ASN A 100 9.02 -8.24 9.27
C ASN A 100 8.41 -9.29 8.33
N ASP A 101 7.16 -9.63 8.56
CA ASP A 101 6.48 -10.71 7.83
C ASP A 101 6.07 -10.34 6.39
N GLY A 102 6.30 -9.09 6.00
CA GLY A 102 5.96 -8.53 4.70
C GLY A 102 4.48 -8.19 4.54
N LEU A 103 3.68 -8.27 5.60
CA LEU A 103 2.25 -7.95 5.63
C LEU A 103 2.02 -6.67 6.44
N LEU A 104 2.00 -5.53 5.78
CA LEU A 104 1.72 -4.25 6.44
C LEU A 104 0.21 -4.06 6.60
N TYR A 105 -0.30 -4.30 7.78
CA TYR A 105 -1.72 -4.16 8.11
C TYR A 105 -2.15 -2.70 8.24
N ALA A 106 -3.42 -2.42 7.95
CA ALA A 106 -3.99 -1.08 8.13
C ALA A 106 -3.91 -0.61 9.60
N GLU A 107 -4.01 -1.51 10.56
CA GLU A 107 -3.80 -1.22 11.99
C GLU A 107 -2.38 -0.68 12.25
N GLU A 108 -1.36 -1.28 11.65
CA GLU A 108 0.01 -0.80 11.79
C GLU A 108 0.21 0.54 11.08
N ILE A 109 -0.33 0.70 9.88
CA ILE A 109 -0.30 1.97 9.13
C ILE A 109 -0.81 3.12 9.99
N ALA A 110 -1.95 2.93 10.67
CA ALA A 110 -2.58 3.95 11.50
C ALA A 110 -1.73 4.37 12.73
N LEU A 111 -0.74 3.57 13.13
CA LEU A 111 0.18 3.86 14.24
C LEU A 111 1.39 4.69 13.85
N TYR A 112 1.65 4.88 12.55
CA TYR A 112 2.78 5.68 12.06
C TYR A 112 2.36 7.15 11.86
N ASP A 113 3.36 8.02 11.79
CA ASP A 113 3.18 9.42 11.37
C ASP A 113 3.60 9.56 9.90
N PHE A 114 2.61 9.77 9.03
CA PHE A 114 2.80 10.01 7.61
C PHE A 114 2.50 11.46 7.20
N SER A 115 2.48 12.39 8.14
CA SER A 115 2.15 13.82 7.90
C SER A 115 3.10 14.53 6.93
N TYR A 116 4.31 13.99 6.71
CA TYR A 116 5.27 14.49 5.71
C TYR A 116 5.02 13.94 4.30
N ILE A 117 4.14 12.95 4.11
CA ILE A 117 3.73 12.49 2.78
C ILE A 117 2.72 13.47 2.20
N ASP A 118 3.17 14.27 1.24
CA ASP A 118 2.29 15.22 0.54
C ASP A 118 1.36 14.50 -0.44
N LEU A 119 1.88 13.47 -1.12
CA LEU A 119 1.12 12.64 -2.04
C LEU A 119 1.49 11.15 -1.85
N LEU A 120 0.50 10.35 -1.52
CA LEU A 120 0.57 8.89 -1.51
C LEU A 120 -0.18 8.34 -2.73
N VAL A 121 0.51 7.60 -3.57
CA VAL A 121 -0.08 6.88 -4.71
C VAL A 121 -0.09 5.38 -4.39
N LEU A 122 -1.28 4.80 -4.34
CA LEU A 122 -1.51 3.38 -4.10
C LEU A 122 -1.91 2.73 -5.44
N SER A 123 -0.90 2.31 -6.22
CA SER A 123 -1.09 1.55 -7.46
C SER A 123 -1.20 0.06 -7.13
N ALA A 124 -2.25 -0.28 -6.38
CA ALA A 124 -2.53 -1.65 -5.95
C ALA A 124 -4.02 -1.94 -6.14
N CYS A 125 -4.34 -3.15 -6.57
CA CYS A 125 -5.73 -3.54 -6.83
C CYS A 125 -6.57 -3.52 -5.55
N GLY A 126 -7.66 -2.74 -5.56
CA GLY A 126 -8.64 -2.78 -4.48
C GLY A 126 -8.20 -2.10 -3.17
N THR A 127 -7.15 -1.26 -3.18
CA THR A 127 -6.68 -0.57 -1.96
C THR A 127 -7.71 0.37 -1.34
N ALA A 128 -8.64 0.86 -2.14
CA ALA A 128 -9.77 1.66 -1.65
C ALA A 128 -11.01 0.83 -1.31
N LEU A 129 -10.99 -0.48 -1.62
CA LEU A 129 -12.04 -1.41 -1.19
C LEU A 129 -11.82 -1.75 0.29
N GLY A 130 -12.15 -0.79 1.16
CA GLY A 130 -12.29 -1.08 2.58
C GLY A 130 -13.64 -1.72 2.89
N THR A 131 -13.84 -2.10 4.12
CA THR A 131 -15.16 -2.49 4.62
C THR A 131 -16.07 -1.27 4.61
N VAL A 132 -17.16 -1.35 3.84
CA VAL A 132 -18.21 -0.31 3.84
C VAL A 132 -19.08 -0.54 5.06
N THR A 133 -19.19 0.48 5.89
CA THR A 133 -20.01 0.47 7.09
C THR A 133 -20.99 1.65 7.08
N ASN A 134 -21.87 1.74 8.05
CA ASN A 134 -22.75 2.89 8.20
C ASN A 134 -22.00 4.19 8.47
N ASP A 135 -20.79 4.11 9.03
CA ASP A 135 -19.96 5.24 9.45
C ASP A 135 -18.88 5.62 8.42
N GLY A 136 -18.73 4.83 7.34
CA GLY A 136 -17.74 5.11 6.28
C GLY A 136 -17.10 3.88 5.67
N VAL A 137 -16.02 4.11 4.93
CA VAL A 137 -15.20 3.05 4.31
C VAL A 137 -13.88 2.95 5.07
N TYR A 138 -13.63 1.81 5.69
CA TYR A 138 -12.43 1.55 6.49
C TYR A 138 -11.52 0.53 5.82
N GLY A 139 -10.23 0.81 5.80
CA GLY A 139 -9.19 -0.05 5.23
C GLY A 139 -7.87 0.71 5.08
N ILE A 140 -7.04 0.32 4.13
CA ILE A 140 -5.70 0.87 3.90
C ILE A 140 -5.73 2.38 3.69
N GLN A 141 -6.63 2.87 2.83
CA GLN A 141 -6.73 4.30 2.52
C GLN A 141 -7.07 5.14 3.76
N SER A 142 -8.08 4.71 4.53
CA SER A 142 -8.48 5.40 5.75
C SER A 142 -7.37 5.38 6.81
N ALA A 143 -6.61 4.29 6.90
CA ALA A 143 -5.49 4.17 7.82
C ALA A 143 -4.36 5.17 7.48
N PHE A 144 -3.98 5.29 6.20
CA PHE A 144 -3.00 6.31 5.78
C PHE A 144 -3.50 7.73 6.01
N LYS A 145 -4.80 7.98 5.81
CA LYS A 145 -5.39 9.28 6.09
C LYS A 145 -5.34 9.63 7.59
N GLU A 146 -5.68 8.67 8.44
CA GLU A 146 -5.60 8.80 9.90
C GLU A 146 -4.15 9.02 10.36
N ALA A 147 -3.21 8.35 9.73
CA ALA A 147 -1.77 8.51 9.95
C ALA A 147 -1.19 9.84 9.40
N GLY A 148 -2.00 10.69 8.77
CA GLY A 148 -1.63 12.05 8.38
C GLY A 148 -1.21 12.26 6.93
N ALA A 149 -1.28 11.26 6.05
CA ALA A 149 -1.01 11.44 4.62
C ALA A 149 -1.96 12.51 4.02
N LYS A 150 -1.41 13.54 3.36
CA LYS A 150 -2.18 14.73 2.97
C LYS A 150 -3.09 14.44 1.78
N THR A 151 -2.55 13.86 0.73
CA THR A 151 -3.29 13.50 -0.49
C THR A 151 -3.07 12.02 -0.80
N ILE A 152 -4.14 11.31 -1.12
CA ILE A 152 -4.08 9.89 -1.48
C ILE A 152 -4.74 9.70 -2.84
N VAL A 153 -4.01 9.08 -3.77
CA VAL A 153 -4.52 8.58 -5.04
C VAL A 153 -4.56 7.06 -4.99
N SER A 154 -5.72 6.48 -5.18
CA SER A 154 -5.92 5.03 -5.13
C SER A 154 -7.05 4.60 -6.07
N THR A 155 -7.08 3.33 -6.41
CA THR A 155 -8.16 2.76 -7.21
C THR A 155 -9.33 2.35 -6.32
N LEU A 156 -10.57 2.65 -6.75
CA LEU A 156 -11.80 2.29 -6.04
C LEU A 156 -12.23 0.83 -6.25
N TRP A 157 -11.70 0.18 -7.26
CA TRP A 157 -11.98 -1.21 -7.63
C TRP A 157 -10.75 -1.86 -8.25
N SER A 158 -10.79 -3.17 -8.40
CA SER A 158 -9.73 -3.90 -9.10
C SER A 158 -9.68 -3.48 -10.57
N ILE A 159 -8.55 -2.91 -10.97
CA ILE A 159 -8.26 -2.57 -12.36
C ILE A 159 -7.18 -3.50 -12.92
N ASN A 160 -7.16 -3.63 -14.23
CA ASN A 160 -6.11 -4.38 -14.90
C ASN A 160 -4.75 -3.69 -14.68
N ASP A 161 -3.73 -4.47 -14.33
CA ASP A 161 -2.35 -4.02 -14.05
C ASP A 161 -1.78 -3.12 -15.18
N ARG A 162 -2.05 -3.48 -16.46
CA ARG A 162 -1.65 -2.66 -17.61
C ARG A 162 -2.34 -1.29 -17.60
N ALA A 163 -3.65 -1.25 -17.36
CA ALA A 163 -4.41 0.01 -17.33
C ALA A 163 -3.94 0.89 -16.16
N ALA A 164 -3.64 0.31 -15.00
CA ALA A 164 -3.05 1.02 -13.87
C ALA A 164 -1.71 1.67 -14.25
N ALA A 165 -0.81 0.90 -14.84
CA ALA A 165 0.51 1.38 -15.24
C ALA A 165 0.44 2.49 -16.32
N GLU A 166 -0.48 2.39 -17.28
CA GLU A 166 -0.70 3.43 -18.29
C GLU A 166 -1.30 4.69 -17.66
N PHE A 167 -2.28 4.57 -16.77
CA PHE A 167 -2.84 5.69 -16.04
C PHE A 167 -1.75 6.42 -15.21
N MET A 168 -0.92 5.70 -14.49
CA MET A 168 0.13 6.31 -13.67
C MET A 168 1.17 7.06 -14.52
N LYS A 169 1.50 6.58 -15.72
CA LYS A 169 2.37 7.34 -16.63
C LYS A 169 1.75 8.68 -17.01
N ILE A 170 0.47 8.66 -17.39
CA ILE A 170 -0.26 9.87 -17.75
C ILE A 170 -0.34 10.82 -16.54
N PHE A 171 -0.73 10.30 -15.39
CA PHE A 171 -0.86 11.05 -14.15
C PHE A 171 0.45 11.79 -13.79
N TYR A 172 1.58 11.08 -13.77
CA TYR A 172 2.87 11.71 -13.44
C TYR A 172 3.34 12.69 -14.52
N THR A 173 3.05 12.43 -15.79
CA THR A 173 3.37 13.37 -16.87
C THR A 173 2.64 14.70 -16.65
N TYR A 174 1.31 14.68 -16.45
CA TYR A 174 0.55 15.90 -16.20
C TYR A 174 0.95 16.60 -14.88
N MET A 175 1.22 15.83 -13.83
CA MET A 175 1.66 16.38 -12.55
C MET A 175 2.97 17.18 -12.69
N ILE A 176 3.87 16.75 -13.58
CA ILE A 176 5.18 17.39 -13.79
C ILE A 176 5.07 18.57 -14.76
N ASP A 177 4.32 18.41 -15.82
CA ASP A 177 4.18 19.44 -16.87
C ASP A 177 3.29 20.62 -16.39
N GLY A 178 2.54 20.43 -15.30
CA GLY A 178 1.77 21.50 -14.64
C GLY A 178 0.48 21.90 -15.36
N ASP A 179 -0.07 20.98 -16.18
CA ASP A 179 -1.34 21.16 -16.91
C ASP A 179 -2.54 20.60 -16.13
#